data_e87d2c3f3b9a0139007b8803132c236a
#
_entry.id   e87d2c3f3b9a0139007b8803132c236a
#
_cell.length_a   1.000
_cell.length_b   1.000
_cell.length_c   1.000
_cell.angle_alpha   90.00
_cell.angle_beta   90.00
_cell.angle_gamma   90.00
#
_symmetry.space_group_name_H-M   'P 1'
#
loop_
_entity.id
_entity.type
_entity.pdbx_description
1 polymer ?
#
loop_
_entity_poly.entity_id
_entity_poly.type
_entity_poly.pdbx_seq_one_letter_code
_entity_poly.pdbx_strand_id
1 'polypeptide(L)'
;VLFRSSDEGTNGWIYKIMADYYLWNEDMPGKGNLNFSQSPDKFFDSLLSDQDGVKYGDGWLTFSRIEKKKEDTKSVTADDSYGFEFASYKHGDLYYAWVLYVLPGSPAAEAGLERGDWIIAVGSETPNVTNLSAFYSGGETTFLLADAVRKGNEVTFYKRKTISVAASRAVEDTPFLKDSVYTVGGKKVGYLVYNSFSSGPDDESTIYDDRMKQVFAGFKVENVDEFILDLRYNQGG
;
A
#
# COMPACT_ATOMS: atom_id res chain seq x y z
N VAL A 1 13.67 17.08 26.21
CA VAL A 1 12.55 16.97 27.16
C VAL A 1 11.40 16.38 26.37
N LEU A 2 11.16 15.07 26.53
CA LEU A 2 10.01 14.37 25.91
C LEU A 2 8.76 14.85 26.66
N PHE A 3 7.95 15.68 26.03
CA PHE A 3 6.59 15.94 26.47
C PHE A 3 5.76 14.67 26.20
N ARG A 4 5.49 13.88 27.24
CA ARG A 4 4.36 12.95 27.19
C ARG A 4 3.11 13.83 27.20
N SER A 5 2.42 13.93 26.05
CA SER A 5 1.10 14.55 26.03
C SER A 5 0.19 13.75 26.96
N SER A 6 -0.51 14.42 27.88
CA SER A 6 -1.58 13.80 28.64
C SER A 6 -2.70 13.38 27.68
N ASP A 7 -3.50 12.38 28.05
CA ASP A 7 -4.67 11.99 27.23
C ASP A 7 -5.57 13.18 26.94
N GLU A 8 -5.69 14.14 27.86
CA GLU A 8 -6.42 15.39 27.66
C GLU A 8 -5.85 16.25 26.53
N GLY A 9 -4.51 16.36 26.42
CA GLY A 9 -3.85 17.09 25.34
C GLY A 9 -4.04 16.42 23.99
N THR A 10 -3.92 15.08 23.95
CA THR A 10 -4.15 14.28 22.75
C THR A 10 -5.61 14.38 22.29
N ASN A 11 -6.56 14.21 23.21
CA ASN A 11 -7.99 14.28 22.91
C ASN A 11 -8.43 15.69 22.49
N GLY A 12 -7.80 16.73 23.05
CA GLY A 12 -8.00 18.10 22.59
C GLY A 12 -7.56 18.33 21.14
N TRP A 13 -6.44 17.74 20.74
CA TRP A 13 -5.96 17.74 19.36
C TRP A 13 -6.88 16.93 18.43
N ILE A 14 -7.27 15.70 18.84
CA ILE A 14 -8.23 14.87 18.09
C ILE A 14 -9.51 15.65 17.80
N TYR A 15 -10.11 16.26 18.86
CA TYR A 15 -11.33 17.04 18.70
C TYR A 15 -11.17 18.17 17.68
N LYS A 16 -10.05 18.89 17.73
CA LYS A 16 -9.78 20.01 16.80
C LYS A 16 -9.71 19.50 15.35
N ILE A 17 -8.94 18.46 15.10
CA ILE A 17 -8.81 17.89 13.76
C ILE A 17 -10.16 17.38 13.24
N MET A 18 -10.91 16.67 14.07
CA MET A 18 -12.24 16.19 13.69
C MET A 18 -13.20 17.35 13.41
N ALA A 19 -13.17 18.41 14.22
CA ALA A 19 -14.02 19.60 13.98
C ALA A 19 -13.68 20.32 12.68
N ASP A 20 -12.41 20.30 12.25
CA ASP A 20 -11.96 21.02 11.06
C ASP A 20 -12.11 20.18 9.77
N TYR A 21 -11.98 18.84 9.85
CA TYR A 21 -11.81 17.99 8.65
C TYR A 21 -12.74 16.77 8.58
N TYR A 22 -13.45 16.42 9.66
CA TYR A 22 -14.33 15.27 9.63
C TYR A 22 -15.57 15.52 8.77
N LEU A 23 -15.92 14.56 7.91
CA LEU A 23 -17.02 14.72 6.95
C LEU A 23 -18.37 15.03 7.62
N TRP A 24 -18.59 14.44 8.79
CA TRP A 24 -19.81 14.65 9.60
C TRP A 24 -19.51 15.45 10.88
N ASN A 25 -18.67 16.47 10.78
CA ASN A 25 -18.27 17.29 11.92
C ASN A 25 -19.46 18.02 12.59
N GLU A 26 -20.54 18.26 11.87
CA GLU A 26 -21.77 18.85 12.41
C GLU A 26 -22.54 17.90 13.36
N ASP A 27 -22.33 16.57 13.20
CA ASP A 27 -22.95 15.56 14.06
C ASP A 27 -22.17 15.33 15.36
N MET A 28 -20.96 15.89 15.48
CA MET A 28 -20.09 15.68 16.64
C MET A 28 -20.72 16.23 17.92
N PRO A 29 -20.59 15.51 19.04
CA PRO A 29 -21.01 16.02 20.34
C PRO A 29 -20.30 17.32 20.72
N GLY A 30 -21.03 18.28 21.28
CA GLY A 30 -20.42 19.51 21.82
C GLY A 30 -19.43 19.21 22.94
N LYS A 31 -18.38 20.01 23.07
CA LYS A 31 -17.26 19.84 24.03
C LYS A 31 -17.71 19.55 25.47
N GLY A 32 -18.82 20.17 25.92
CA GLY A 32 -19.33 19.98 27.28
C GLY A 32 -19.88 18.59 27.58
N ASN A 33 -20.13 17.78 26.55
CA ASN A 33 -20.66 16.41 26.65
C ASN A 33 -19.57 15.34 26.47
N LEU A 34 -18.29 15.74 26.37
CA LEU A 34 -17.18 14.86 26.08
C LEU A 34 -16.24 14.70 27.27
N ASN A 35 -15.73 13.50 27.46
CA ASN A 35 -14.73 13.20 28.48
C ASN A 35 -13.33 13.19 27.87
N PHE A 36 -12.63 14.31 27.99
CA PHE A 36 -11.27 14.47 27.48
C PHE A 36 -10.20 13.65 28.22
N SER A 37 -10.52 13.06 29.37
CA SER A 37 -9.57 12.25 30.16
C SER A 37 -9.65 10.75 29.84
N GLN A 38 -10.50 10.32 28.91
CA GLN A 38 -10.55 8.92 28.48
C GLN A 38 -9.42 8.60 27.48
N SER A 39 -9.20 7.31 27.20
CA SER A 39 -8.19 6.91 26.21
C SER A 39 -8.52 7.47 24.81
N PRO A 40 -7.49 7.86 24.01
CA PRO A 40 -7.68 8.51 22.71
C PRO A 40 -8.57 7.73 21.74
N ASP A 41 -8.48 6.40 21.71
CA ASP A 41 -9.32 5.53 20.90
C ASP A 41 -10.80 5.66 21.27
N LYS A 42 -11.14 5.54 22.56
CA LYS A 42 -12.51 5.72 23.04
C LYS A 42 -13.02 7.14 22.87
N PHE A 43 -12.13 8.12 23.00
CA PHE A 43 -12.49 9.51 22.76
C PHE A 43 -12.85 9.71 21.27
N PHE A 44 -12.02 9.21 20.37
CA PHE A 44 -12.27 9.28 18.93
C PHE A 44 -13.60 8.61 18.58
N ASP A 45 -13.85 7.38 19.06
CA ASP A 45 -15.10 6.65 18.83
C ASP A 45 -16.34 7.45 19.29
N SER A 46 -16.19 8.24 20.37
CA SER A 46 -17.29 9.07 20.89
C SER A 46 -17.60 10.30 20.03
N LEU A 47 -16.78 10.60 19.03
CA LEU A 47 -16.99 11.71 18.10
C LEU A 47 -17.65 11.27 16.78
N LEU A 48 -17.70 9.96 16.50
CA LEU A 48 -18.18 9.46 15.23
C LEU A 48 -19.69 9.62 15.09
N SER A 49 -20.11 10.00 13.88
CA SER A 49 -21.51 10.02 13.47
C SER A 49 -22.03 8.61 13.21
N ASP A 50 -23.32 8.38 13.42
CA ASP A 50 -24.01 7.14 13.00
C ASP A 50 -23.97 6.92 11.49
N GLN A 51 -23.60 7.94 10.70
CA GLN A 51 -23.41 7.84 9.26
C GLN A 51 -22.00 7.34 8.89
N ASP A 52 -21.06 7.36 9.85
CA ASP A 52 -19.67 6.93 9.64
C ASP A 52 -19.54 5.42 9.76
N GLY A 53 -20.09 4.71 8.79
CA GLY A 53 -19.94 3.27 8.76
C GLY A 53 -21.04 2.55 8.00
N VAL A 54 -20.92 1.25 7.96
CA VAL A 54 -21.87 0.35 7.32
C VAL A 54 -22.05 -0.91 8.16
N LYS A 55 -23.26 -1.45 8.14
CA LYS A 55 -23.54 -2.73 8.76
C LYS A 55 -22.81 -3.85 8.00
N TYR A 56 -21.97 -4.61 8.71
CA TYR A 56 -21.24 -5.75 8.14
C TYR A 56 -21.45 -6.99 9.03
N GLY A 57 -22.18 -7.97 8.52
CA GLY A 57 -22.61 -9.12 9.30
C GLY A 57 -23.49 -8.69 10.49
N ASP A 58 -23.13 -9.15 11.69
CA ASP A 58 -23.78 -8.76 12.95
C ASP A 58 -23.14 -7.51 13.62
N GLY A 59 -22.09 -6.93 12.98
CA GLY A 59 -21.36 -5.78 13.50
C GLY A 59 -21.56 -4.50 12.67
N TRP A 60 -20.86 -3.45 13.13
CA TRP A 60 -20.76 -2.15 12.47
C TRP A 60 -19.31 -1.91 12.11
N LEU A 61 -19.02 -1.58 10.84
CA LEU A 61 -17.70 -1.21 10.34
C LEU A 61 -17.68 0.29 10.11
N THR A 62 -16.87 1.02 10.89
CA THR A 62 -16.66 2.47 10.70
C THR A 62 -15.70 2.74 9.55
N PHE A 63 -15.94 3.82 8.80
CA PHE A 63 -15.05 4.28 7.74
C PHE A 63 -13.85 5.04 8.30
N SER A 64 -14.08 5.82 9.37
CA SER A 64 -13.02 6.54 10.06
C SER A 64 -12.39 5.68 11.15
N ARG A 65 -11.08 5.82 11.33
CA ARG A 65 -10.34 5.10 12.36
C ARG A 65 -9.21 5.95 12.92
N ILE A 66 -8.83 5.69 14.16
CA ILE A 66 -7.63 6.22 14.77
C ILE A 66 -6.65 5.09 15.02
N GLU A 67 -5.40 5.33 14.71
CA GLU A 67 -4.32 4.40 15.02
C GLU A 67 -3.25 5.12 15.83
N LYS A 68 -2.75 4.46 16.86
CA LYS A 68 -1.59 4.98 17.57
C LYS A 68 -0.40 4.89 16.62
N LYS A 69 0.20 6.03 16.24
CA LYS A 69 1.46 6.01 15.51
C LYS A 69 2.44 5.14 16.32
N LYS A 70 2.83 4.01 15.78
CA LYS A 70 3.93 3.23 16.36
C LYS A 70 5.12 4.19 16.38
N GLU A 71 5.78 4.36 17.53
CA GLU A 71 7.04 5.12 17.56
C GLU A 71 7.89 4.53 16.46
N ASP A 72 8.27 5.40 15.51
CA ASP A 72 8.91 5.00 14.28
C ASP A 72 10.05 4.03 14.56
N THR A 73 9.78 2.78 14.27
CA THR A 73 10.83 2.01 13.68
C THR A 73 10.86 2.41 12.22
N LYS A 74 11.63 3.45 11.94
CA LYS A 74 12.07 3.91 10.62
C LYS A 74 11.00 4.57 9.75
N SER A 75 11.24 5.83 9.35
CA SER A 75 11.01 6.32 8.00
C SER A 75 11.10 5.15 7.01
N VAL A 76 10.39 5.21 5.89
CA VAL A 76 10.58 4.31 4.76
C VAL A 76 12.04 4.42 4.29
N THR A 77 12.96 3.97 5.13
CA THR A 77 14.26 3.49 4.70
C THR A 77 13.91 2.20 4.00
N ALA A 78 14.23 2.13 2.73
CA ALA A 78 14.08 0.95 1.92
C ALA A 78 14.50 -0.28 2.75
N ASP A 79 13.52 -0.98 3.33
CA ASP A 79 13.80 -2.23 4.01
C ASP A 79 14.33 -3.19 2.94
N ASP A 80 15.34 -3.97 3.30
CA ASP A 80 15.88 -4.95 2.38
C ASP A 80 14.76 -5.83 1.86
N SER A 81 14.51 -5.76 0.56
CA SER A 81 13.46 -6.53 -0.10
C SER A 81 13.95 -7.14 -1.41
N TYR A 82 13.24 -8.12 -1.91
CA TYR A 82 13.44 -8.59 -3.29
C TYR A 82 12.87 -7.60 -4.32
N GLY A 83 12.02 -6.65 -3.89
CA GLY A 83 11.50 -5.54 -4.69
C GLY A 83 10.34 -5.93 -5.60
N PHE A 84 9.36 -6.63 -5.08
CA PHE A 84 8.08 -6.86 -5.74
C PHE A 84 6.94 -6.86 -4.74
N GLU A 85 5.75 -6.51 -5.20
CA GLU A 85 4.51 -6.60 -4.43
C GLU A 85 3.66 -7.75 -4.94
N PHE A 86 2.93 -8.39 -4.04
CA PHE A 86 2.13 -9.56 -4.39
C PHE A 86 0.85 -9.67 -3.57
N ALA A 87 -0.13 -10.33 -4.14
CA ALA A 87 -1.29 -10.84 -3.41
C ALA A 87 -1.04 -12.28 -3.02
N SER A 88 -1.22 -12.62 -1.74
CA SER A 88 -1.12 -13.99 -1.27
C SER A 88 -2.38 -14.78 -1.62
N TYR A 89 -2.18 -15.96 -2.16
CA TYR A 89 -3.25 -16.90 -2.49
C TYR A 89 -3.09 -18.18 -1.67
N LYS A 90 -4.10 -18.48 -0.84
CA LYS A 90 -4.11 -19.70 -0.04
C LYS A 90 -4.55 -20.90 -0.91
N HIS A 91 -3.71 -21.93 -0.98
CA HIS A 91 -3.97 -23.18 -1.69
C HIS A 91 -3.77 -24.38 -0.72
N GLY A 92 -4.84 -24.86 -0.12
CA GLY A 92 -4.76 -25.79 1.01
C GLY A 92 -4.12 -25.09 2.21
N ASP A 93 -3.04 -25.67 2.74
CA ASP A 93 -2.25 -25.09 3.84
C ASP A 93 -1.04 -24.26 3.36
N LEU A 94 -0.88 -24.13 2.05
CA LEU A 94 0.22 -23.43 1.40
C LEU A 94 -0.23 -22.05 0.91
N TYR A 95 0.76 -21.18 0.69
CA TYR A 95 0.54 -19.86 0.14
C TYR A 95 1.40 -19.66 -1.10
N TYR A 96 0.77 -19.14 -2.14
CA TYR A 96 1.43 -18.73 -3.38
C TYR A 96 1.35 -17.22 -3.50
N ALA A 97 2.36 -16.61 -4.12
CA ALA A 97 2.39 -15.18 -4.38
C ALA A 97 2.01 -14.90 -5.83
N TRP A 98 0.97 -14.10 -6.03
CA TRP A 98 0.63 -13.56 -7.33
C TRP A 98 1.24 -12.16 -7.46
N VAL A 99 2.22 -12.01 -8.34
CA VAL A 99 2.99 -10.76 -8.50
C VAL A 99 2.11 -9.67 -9.07
N LEU A 100 1.95 -8.58 -8.32
CA LEU A 100 1.17 -7.40 -8.69
C LEU A 100 2.01 -6.42 -9.50
N TYR A 101 3.22 -6.15 -9.05
CA TYR A 101 4.24 -5.37 -9.76
C TYR A 101 5.63 -5.69 -9.25
N VAL A 102 6.63 -5.28 -10.02
CA VAL A 102 8.05 -5.46 -9.70
C VAL A 102 8.72 -4.09 -9.80
N LEU A 103 9.49 -3.74 -8.76
CA LEU A 103 10.21 -2.46 -8.70
C LEU A 103 11.42 -2.48 -9.66
N PRO A 104 11.60 -1.43 -10.46
CA PRO A 104 12.76 -1.33 -11.34
C PRO A 104 14.09 -1.40 -10.56
N GLY A 105 15.07 -2.10 -11.13
CA GLY A 105 16.40 -2.22 -10.52
C GLY A 105 16.44 -3.07 -9.24
N SER A 106 15.38 -3.80 -8.93
CA SER A 106 15.32 -4.70 -7.78
C SER A 106 15.92 -6.08 -8.10
N PRO A 107 16.29 -6.88 -7.07
CA PRO A 107 16.71 -8.27 -7.28
C PRO A 107 15.72 -9.09 -8.08
N ALA A 108 14.42 -8.91 -7.84
CA ALA A 108 13.36 -9.59 -8.57
C ALA A 108 13.30 -9.16 -10.05
N ALA A 109 13.44 -7.85 -10.33
CA ALA A 109 13.48 -7.35 -11.70
C ALA A 109 14.71 -7.88 -12.47
N GLU A 110 15.88 -7.90 -11.85
CA GLU A 110 17.12 -8.44 -12.42
C GLU A 110 17.01 -9.94 -12.70
N ALA A 111 16.26 -10.68 -11.87
CA ALA A 111 15.98 -12.10 -12.09
C ALA A 111 14.92 -12.36 -13.18
N GLY A 112 14.29 -11.30 -13.73
CA GLY A 112 13.24 -11.41 -14.74
C GLY A 112 11.90 -11.89 -14.19
N LEU A 113 11.57 -11.52 -12.95
CA LEU A 113 10.22 -11.64 -12.42
C LEU A 113 9.34 -10.56 -13.05
N GLU A 114 8.13 -10.92 -13.43
CA GLU A 114 7.20 -10.01 -14.10
C GLU A 114 5.84 -9.98 -13.41
N ARG A 115 5.11 -8.89 -13.62
CA ARG A 115 3.72 -8.77 -13.20
C ARG A 115 2.88 -9.92 -13.76
N GLY A 116 2.09 -10.55 -12.91
CA GLY A 116 1.21 -11.66 -13.26
C GLY A 116 1.85 -13.04 -13.06
N ASP A 117 3.15 -13.10 -12.76
CA ASP A 117 3.80 -14.35 -12.38
C ASP A 117 3.20 -14.89 -11.08
N TRP A 118 3.18 -16.21 -10.98
CA TRP A 118 2.87 -16.92 -9.76
C TRP A 118 4.14 -17.54 -9.19
N ILE A 119 4.48 -17.20 -7.94
CA ILE A 119 5.56 -17.85 -7.21
C ILE A 119 4.93 -18.89 -6.29
N ILE A 120 5.26 -20.16 -6.51
CA ILE A 120 4.70 -21.29 -5.76
C ILE A 120 5.71 -21.95 -4.82
N ALA A 121 6.98 -21.58 -4.90
CA ALA A 121 8.00 -21.98 -3.92
C ALA A 121 9.14 -20.95 -3.88
N VAL A 122 9.78 -20.84 -2.72
CA VAL A 122 10.99 -20.05 -2.47
C VAL A 122 12.07 -21.00 -1.97
N GLY A 123 13.19 -21.07 -2.69
CA GLY A 123 14.21 -22.08 -2.46
C GLY A 123 13.62 -23.48 -2.66
N SER A 124 13.80 -24.34 -1.68
CA SER A 124 13.27 -25.71 -1.67
C SER A 124 11.87 -25.83 -1.02
N GLU A 125 11.30 -24.73 -0.50
CA GLU A 125 10.09 -24.74 0.31
C GLU A 125 8.93 -24.03 -0.39
N THR A 126 7.73 -24.56 -0.19
CA THR A 126 6.50 -23.83 -0.50
C THR A 126 6.06 -23.07 0.75
N PRO A 127 5.92 -21.73 0.71
CA PRO A 127 5.54 -20.95 1.86
C PRO A 127 4.18 -21.35 2.46
N ASN A 128 4.11 -21.27 3.77
CA ASN A 128 2.92 -21.50 4.58
C ASN A 128 2.77 -20.33 5.57
N VAL A 129 1.77 -20.40 6.46
CA VAL A 129 1.48 -19.32 7.40
C VAL A 129 2.67 -18.91 8.29
N THR A 130 3.65 -19.78 8.52
CA THR A 130 4.78 -19.54 9.42
C THR A 130 6.01 -18.96 8.74
N ASN A 131 6.12 -19.08 7.42
CA ASN A 131 7.31 -18.64 6.64
C ASN A 131 6.97 -17.73 5.45
N LEU A 132 5.82 -17.03 5.49
CA LEU A 132 5.42 -16.07 4.45
C LEU A 132 6.46 -14.96 4.20
N SER A 133 7.27 -14.63 5.22
CA SER A 133 8.35 -13.65 5.11
C SER A 133 9.37 -13.99 4.03
N ALA A 134 9.50 -15.26 3.63
CA ALA A 134 10.39 -15.69 2.55
C ALA A 134 10.08 -15.04 1.19
N PHE A 135 8.86 -14.53 0.97
CA PHE A 135 8.52 -13.80 -0.23
C PHE A 135 9.07 -12.37 -0.24
N TYR A 136 9.27 -11.76 0.92
CA TYR A 136 9.64 -10.34 1.02
C TYR A 136 11.14 -10.12 0.96
N SER A 137 11.91 -10.86 1.75
CA SER A 137 13.34 -10.64 1.89
C SER A 137 14.09 -11.91 2.33
N GLY A 138 15.40 -11.91 2.12
CA GLY A 138 16.29 -13.00 2.52
C GLY A 138 17.61 -12.98 1.78
N GLY A 139 18.37 -14.07 1.91
CA GLY A 139 19.57 -14.30 1.13
C GLY A 139 19.27 -14.59 -0.35
N GLU A 140 20.34 -14.89 -1.11
CA GLU A 140 20.18 -15.41 -2.47
C GLU A 140 19.32 -16.67 -2.45
N THR A 141 18.33 -16.73 -3.34
CA THR A 141 17.35 -17.82 -3.38
C THR A 141 16.88 -18.10 -4.80
N THR A 142 15.93 -19.03 -4.92
CA THR A 142 15.24 -19.30 -6.19
C THR A 142 13.73 -19.14 -6.01
N PHE A 143 13.06 -18.62 -7.02
CA PHE A 143 11.61 -18.64 -7.10
C PHE A 143 11.16 -19.65 -8.15
N LEU A 144 10.29 -20.59 -7.75
CA LEU A 144 9.63 -21.48 -8.67
C LEU A 144 8.36 -20.81 -9.19
N LEU A 145 8.39 -20.46 -10.47
CA LEU A 145 7.25 -19.82 -11.14
C LEU A 145 6.29 -20.87 -11.72
N ALA A 146 5.01 -20.49 -11.77
CA ALA A 146 3.96 -21.33 -12.30
C ALA A 146 2.97 -20.52 -13.15
N ASP A 147 2.27 -21.22 -14.04
CA ASP A 147 1.08 -20.74 -14.72
C ASP A 147 -0.15 -21.22 -13.95
N ALA A 148 -1.12 -20.35 -13.74
CA ALA A 148 -2.38 -20.68 -13.07
C ALA A 148 -3.51 -20.81 -14.11
N VAL A 149 -4.18 -21.95 -14.10
CA VAL A 149 -5.35 -22.19 -14.96
C VAL A 149 -6.57 -22.36 -14.07
N ARG A 150 -7.55 -21.49 -14.25
CA ARG A 150 -8.83 -21.52 -13.54
C ARG A 150 -9.88 -22.30 -14.35
N LYS A 151 -10.50 -23.29 -13.71
CA LYS A 151 -11.65 -24.01 -14.26
C LYS A 151 -12.78 -24.02 -13.22
N GLY A 152 -13.78 -23.19 -13.44
CA GLY A 152 -14.84 -22.96 -12.44
C GLY A 152 -14.25 -22.31 -11.18
N ASN A 153 -14.38 -22.99 -10.02
CA ASN A 153 -13.84 -22.54 -8.73
C ASN A 153 -12.46 -23.13 -8.42
N GLU A 154 -11.96 -24.01 -9.25
CA GLU A 154 -10.66 -24.65 -9.05
C GLU A 154 -9.57 -23.89 -9.81
N VAL A 155 -8.40 -23.74 -9.17
CA VAL A 155 -7.18 -23.19 -9.77
C VAL A 155 -6.11 -24.27 -9.72
N THR A 156 -5.58 -24.62 -10.88
CA THR A 156 -4.48 -25.57 -11.01
C THR A 156 -3.21 -24.84 -11.41
N PHE A 157 -2.11 -25.15 -10.73
CA PHE A 157 -0.82 -24.53 -10.98
C PHE A 157 0.11 -25.50 -11.74
N TYR A 158 0.66 -25.02 -12.84
CA TYR A 158 1.61 -25.75 -13.66
C TYR A 158 2.99 -25.10 -13.54
N LYS A 159 3.99 -25.86 -13.07
CA LYS A 159 5.37 -25.38 -12.96
C LYS A 159 5.87 -24.89 -14.33
N ARG A 160 6.41 -23.67 -14.35
CA ARG A 160 6.90 -23.05 -15.58
C ARG A 160 8.43 -23.03 -15.63
N LYS A 161 9.05 -22.30 -14.74
CA LYS A 161 10.51 -22.17 -14.62
C LYS A 161 10.93 -21.82 -13.20
N THR A 162 12.19 -22.05 -12.90
CA THR A 162 12.83 -21.51 -11.69
C THR A 162 13.73 -20.36 -12.10
N ILE A 163 13.68 -19.25 -11.37
CA ILE A 163 14.59 -18.11 -11.51
C ILE A 163 15.46 -17.99 -10.27
N SER A 164 16.73 -17.58 -10.45
CA SER A 164 17.62 -17.26 -9.34
C SER A 164 17.51 -15.79 -9.02
N VAL A 165 17.31 -15.46 -7.75
CA VAL A 165 17.11 -14.11 -7.25
C VAL A 165 18.23 -13.79 -6.27
N ALA A 166 18.95 -12.70 -6.50
CA ALA A 166 19.99 -12.22 -5.60
C ALA A 166 19.42 -11.88 -4.21
N ALA A 167 20.29 -11.83 -3.22
CA ALA A 167 19.90 -11.43 -1.87
C ALA A 167 19.12 -10.11 -1.88
N SER A 168 18.13 -10.02 -1.01
CA SER A 168 17.38 -8.79 -0.78
C SER A 168 18.31 -7.63 -0.44
N ARG A 169 17.94 -6.44 -0.88
CA ARG A 169 18.65 -5.19 -0.60
C ARG A 169 17.68 -4.04 -0.48
N ALA A 170 18.17 -2.91 -0.02
CA ALA A 170 17.41 -1.68 -0.06
C ALA A 170 16.98 -1.37 -1.51
N VAL A 171 15.69 -1.30 -1.75
CA VAL A 171 15.09 -0.96 -3.05
C VAL A 171 14.24 0.28 -2.85
N GLU A 172 14.44 1.29 -3.67
CA GLU A 172 13.62 2.49 -3.62
C GLU A 172 12.20 2.15 -4.09
N ASP A 173 11.23 2.29 -3.22
CA ASP A 173 9.79 2.12 -3.52
C ASP A 173 9.14 3.50 -3.56
N THR A 174 9.12 4.10 -4.74
CA THR A 174 8.42 5.36 -4.96
C THR A 174 6.98 5.10 -5.40
N PRO A 175 6.05 6.03 -5.10
CA PRO A 175 4.66 5.88 -5.56
C PRO A 175 4.50 5.88 -7.09
N PHE A 176 5.54 6.28 -7.83
CA PHE A 176 5.53 6.41 -9.30
C PHE A 176 6.10 5.15 -9.97
N LEU A 177 5.29 4.10 -10.09
CA LEU A 177 5.75 2.87 -10.72
C LEU A 177 6.00 3.06 -12.23
N LYS A 178 5.19 3.88 -12.91
CA LYS A 178 5.31 4.15 -14.33
C LYS A 178 4.61 5.44 -14.72
N ASP A 179 5.29 6.27 -15.53
CA ASP A 179 4.71 7.38 -16.26
C ASP A 179 5.11 7.27 -17.74
N SER A 180 4.16 7.43 -18.65
CA SER A 180 4.39 7.25 -20.09
C SER A 180 3.34 7.96 -20.93
N VAL A 181 3.67 8.27 -22.17
CA VAL A 181 2.73 8.76 -23.16
C VAL A 181 2.58 7.72 -24.27
N TYR A 182 1.35 7.38 -24.58
CA TYR A 182 1.00 6.43 -25.65
C TYR A 182 0.20 7.13 -26.75
N THR A 183 0.34 6.67 -27.98
CA THR A 183 -0.54 7.10 -29.07
C THR A 183 -1.56 6.01 -29.36
N VAL A 184 -2.83 6.32 -29.15
CA VAL A 184 -3.95 5.39 -29.36
C VAL A 184 -5.03 6.08 -30.18
N GLY A 185 -5.36 5.52 -31.35
CA GLY A 185 -6.39 6.10 -32.22
C GLY A 185 -6.09 7.53 -32.69
N GLY A 186 -4.81 7.90 -32.81
CA GLY A 186 -4.37 9.25 -33.20
C GLY A 186 -4.33 10.26 -32.06
N LYS A 187 -4.73 9.89 -30.84
CA LYS A 187 -4.65 10.73 -29.63
C LYS A 187 -3.43 10.34 -28.79
N LYS A 188 -2.85 11.32 -28.11
CA LYS A 188 -1.83 11.11 -27.09
C LYS A 188 -2.49 10.88 -25.74
N VAL A 189 -2.21 9.75 -25.11
CA VAL A 189 -2.75 9.35 -23.81
C VAL A 189 -1.62 9.30 -22.79
N GLY A 190 -1.66 10.18 -21.79
CA GLY A 190 -0.80 10.12 -20.62
C GLY A 190 -1.25 9.00 -19.70
N TYR A 191 -0.32 8.19 -19.23
CA TYR A 191 -0.59 7.09 -18.31
C TYR A 191 0.33 7.16 -17.11
N LEU A 192 -0.25 7.20 -15.92
CA LEU A 192 0.48 7.22 -14.66
C LEU A 192 -0.03 6.11 -13.75
N VAL A 193 0.88 5.23 -13.29
CA VAL A 193 0.63 4.29 -12.21
C VAL A 193 1.13 4.90 -10.91
N TYR A 194 0.20 5.14 -9.96
CA TYR A 194 0.48 5.82 -8.70
C TYR A 194 0.03 4.96 -7.51
N ASN A 195 1.00 4.36 -6.80
CA ASN A 195 0.76 3.27 -5.86
C ASN A 195 0.50 3.70 -4.43
N SER A 196 0.81 4.94 -4.06
CA SER A 196 0.58 5.47 -2.70
C SER A 196 0.34 6.97 -2.75
N PHE A 197 -0.54 7.48 -1.89
CA PHE A 197 -0.71 8.92 -1.66
C PHE A 197 0.29 9.37 -0.59
N SER A 198 1.52 9.64 -1.01
CA SER A 198 2.60 10.10 -0.15
C SER A 198 3.25 11.34 -0.74
N SER A 199 3.55 12.34 0.09
CA SER A 199 4.28 13.55 -0.31
C SER A 199 5.79 13.33 -0.42
N GLY A 200 6.32 12.33 0.28
CA GLY A 200 7.74 12.00 0.31
C GLY A 200 8.05 10.74 1.09
N PRO A 201 9.32 10.36 1.22
CA PRO A 201 9.74 9.19 1.98
C PRO A 201 9.62 9.35 3.50
N ASP A 202 9.37 10.57 3.98
CA ASP A 202 9.16 10.92 5.38
C ASP A 202 8.14 12.07 5.50
N ASP A 203 7.72 12.36 6.73
CA ASP A 203 6.67 13.35 7.03
C ASP A 203 7.07 14.81 6.68
N GLU A 204 8.34 15.10 6.47
CA GLU A 204 8.85 16.45 6.17
C GLU A 204 9.12 16.65 4.67
N SER A 205 9.18 15.58 3.91
CA SER A 205 9.55 15.59 2.50
C SER A 205 8.35 15.81 1.58
N THR A 206 8.53 16.62 0.55
CA THR A 206 7.54 16.91 -0.51
C THR A 206 8.05 16.49 -1.90
N ILE A 207 9.07 15.64 -1.96
CA ILE A 207 9.71 15.29 -3.25
C ILE A 207 8.77 14.57 -4.21
N TYR A 208 7.78 13.82 -3.69
CA TYR A 208 6.80 13.14 -4.52
C TYR A 208 5.74 14.11 -5.06
N ASP A 209 5.38 15.16 -4.31
CA ASP A 209 4.53 16.24 -4.82
C ASP A 209 5.21 16.97 -5.97
N ASP A 210 6.52 17.24 -5.85
CA ASP A 210 7.29 17.88 -6.92
C ASP A 210 7.47 16.95 -8.12
N ARG A 211 7.65 15.65 -7.89
CA ARG A 211 7.65 14.65 -8.97
C ARG A 211 6.30 14.58 -9.69
N MET A 212 5.18 14.64 -8.97
CA MET A 212 3.85 14.68 -9.56
C MET A 212 3.69 15.90 -10.49
N LYS A 213 4.12 17.09 -10.04
CA LYS A 213 4.12 18.31 -10.87
C LYS A 213 4.96 18.14 -12.15
N GLN A 214 6.13 17.49 -12.04
CA GLN A 214 7.00 17.21 -13.20
C GLN A 214 6.33 16.24 -14.20
N VAL A 215 5.67 15.19 -13.73
CA VAL A 215 4.93 14.25 -14.59
C VAL A 215 3.86 14.98 -15.39
N PHE A 216 3.03 15.80 -14.71
CA PHE A 216 2.00 16.57 -15.41
C PHE A 216 2.56 17.66 -16.33
N ALA A 217 3.67 18.29 -15.94
CA ALA A 217 4.37 19.24 -16.83
C ALA A 217 4.87 18.53 -18.10
N GLY A 218 5.41 17.30 -17.97
CA GLY A 218 5.81 16.47 -19.11
C GLY A 218 4.63 16.13 -20.03
N PHE A 219 3.50 15.71 -19.48
CA PHE A 219 2.29 15.45 -20.26
C PHE A 219 1.79 16.69 -21.00
N LYS A 220 1.88 17.87 -20.38
CA LYS A 220 1.54 19.14 -21.04
C LYS A 220 2.49 19.47 -22.21
N VAL A 221 3.79 19.28 -22.03
CA VAL A 221 4.80 19.48 -23.11
C VAL A 221 4.54 18.53 -24.27
N GLU A 222 4.19 17.27 -23.99
CA GLU A 222 3.85 16.27 -24.99
C GLU A 222 2.50 16.53 -25.69
N ASN A 223 1.72 17.51 -25.25
CA ASN A 223 0.35 17.77 -25.70
C ASN A 223 -0.54 16.53 -25.58
N VAL A 224 -0.59 15.97 -24.38
CA VAL A 224 -1.46 14.83 -24.06
C VAL A 224 -2.93 15.23 -24.19
N ASP A 225 -3.72 14.47 -24.94
CA ASP A 225 -5.14 14.73 -25.19
C ASP A 225 -6.02 14.12 -24.07
N GLU A 226 -5.61 12.98 -23.54
CA GLU A 226 -6.36 12.22 -22.52
C GLU A 226 -5.41 11.69 -21.44
N PHE A 227 -5.91 11.46 -20.23
CA PHE A 227 -5.11 11.00 -19.10
C PHE A 227 -5.75 9.80 -18.42
N ILE A 228 -4.92 8.81 -18.09
CA ILE A 228 -5.28 7.64 -17.29
C ILE A 228 -4.43 7.63 -16.03
N LEU A 229 -5.10 7.75 -14.88
CA LEU A 229 -4.50 7.54 -13.56
C LEU A 229 -4.83 6.11 -13.11
N ASP A 230 -3.81 5.28 -12.97
CA ASP A 230 -3.95 3.90 -12.51
C ASP A 230 -3.64 3.79 -11.02
N LEU A 231 -4.68 3.58 -10.24
CA LEU A 231 -4.64 3.43 -8.78
C LEU A 231 -4.91 2.00 -8.31
N ARG A 232 -4.82 0.99 -9.19
CA ARG A 232 -5.19 -0.40 -8.85
C ARG A 232 -4.43 -0.97 -7.66
N TYR A 233 -3.22 -0.51 -7.41
CA TYR A 233 -2.38 -0.95 -6.29
C TYR A 233 -2.25 0.11 -5.20
N ASN A 234 -2.93 1.25 -5.33
CA ASN A 234 -2.92 2.30 -4.33
C ASN A 234 -3.82 1.91 -3.15
N GLN A 235 -3.22 1.71 -1.99
CA GLN A 235 -3.92 1.35 -0.76
C GLN A 235 -4.23 2.57 0.11
N GLY A 236 -4.00 3.77 -0.39
CA GLY A 236 -4.13 5.02 0.33
C GLY A 236 -2.77 5.63 0.66
N GLY A 237 -2.70 6.39 1.76
CA GLY A 237 -1.51 7.08 2.24
C GLY A 237 -1.74 7.67 3.61
#